data_d10e2f3aee8e865e92c79fb7747d2f7e
#
_entry.id   d10e2f3aee8e865e92c79fb7747d2f7e
#
_cell.length_a   1.000
_cell.length_b   1.000
_cell.length_c   1.000
_cell.angle_alpha   90.00
_cell.angle_beta   90.00
_cell.angle_gamma   90.00
#
_symmetry.space_group_name_H-M   'P 1'
#
loop_
_entity.id
_entity.type
_entity.pdbx_description
1 polymer ?
#
loop_
_entity_poly.entity_id
_entity_poly.type
_entity_poly.pdbx_seq_one_letter_code
_entity_poly.pdbx_strand_id
1 'polypeptide(L)'
;KMKLQKLFFLIFLIPIFLAKTVSAHCPLCTVGAGAAAAGAVWFGVSKVIVALFIGAFAMSMGMWFSNIVKKRYIPFQKTVIIVGVFLTTILPLLPIFSAIGPLYIPFIGQYGLTYAINYSLFSSLFGAMVVFISPPLNKKIKEKIRGKGIPFQGVLLTFFLLLILALIIQLLL
;
A
#
# COMPACT_ATOMS: atom_id res chain seq x y z
N LYS A 1 -11.22 15.20 -34.23
CA LYS A 1 -10.26 14.96 -33.10
C LYS A 1 -10.86 15.30 -31.74
N MET A 2 -11.62 16.40 -31.58
CA MET A 2 -12.27 16.79 -30.30
C MET A 2 -13.32 15.80 -29.78
N LYS A 3 -14.07 15.12 -30.64
CA LYS A 3 -15.11 14.15 -30.23
C LYS A 3 -14.51 12.88 -29.58
N LEU A 4 -13.37 12.40 -30.08
CA LEU A 4 -12.70 11.21 -29.56
C LEU A 4 -12.07 11.48 -28.17
N GLN A 5 -11.54 12.67 -27.97
CA GLN A 5 -10.95 13.09 -26.70
C GLN A 5 -12.00 13.26 -25.59
N LYS A 6 -13.19 13.81 -25.94
CA LYS A 6 -14.33 13.88 -25.02
C LYS A 6 -14.90 12.49 -24.69
N LEU A 7 -14.94 11.59 -25.66
CA LEU A 7 -15.38 10.21 -25.45
C LEU A 7 -14.43 9.46 -24.52
N PHE A 8 -13.13 9.65 -24.69
CA PHE A 8 -12.09 9.05 -23.82
C PHE A 8 -12.21 9.58 -22.38
N PHE A 9 -12.44 10.89 -22.21
CA PHE A 9 -12.64 11.51 -20.90
C PHE A 9 -13.94 11.03 -20.23
N LEU A 10 -15.00 10.82 -21.00
CA LEU A 10 -16.28 10.32 -20.52
C LEU A 10 -16.19 8.86 -20.07
N ILE A 11 -15.49 8.00 -20.84
CA ILE A 11 -15.26 6.59 -20.52
C ILE A 11 -14.40 6.47 -19.24
N PHE A 12 -13.49 7.41 -18.99
CA PHE A 12 -12.67 7.42 -17.78
C PHE A 12 -13.43 7.97 -16.55
N LEU A 13 -14.41 8.85 -16.76
CA LEU A 13 -15.21 9.46 -15.69
C LEU A 13 -16.36 8.55 -15.21
N ILE A 14 -16.94 7.75 -16.10
CA ILE A 14 -18.07 6.85 -15.80
C ILE A 14 -17.76 5.88 -14.67
N PRO A 15 -16.61 5.15 -14.63
CA PRO A 15 -16.30 4.24 -13.54
C PRO A 15 -16.08 4.96 -12.20
N ILE A 16 -15.65 6.22 -12.21
CA ILE A 16 -15.47 7.01 -10.97
C ILE A 16 -16.84 7.36 -10.36
N PHE A 17 -17.86 7.65 -11.19
CA PHE A 17 -19.21 7.94 -10.72
C PHE A 17 -20.00 6.70 -10.31
N LEU A 18 -19.73 5.55 -10.94
CA LEU A 18 -20.32 4.24 -10.58
C LEU A 18 -19.68 3.59 -9.35
N ALA A 19 -18.56 4.11 -8.86
CA ALA A 19 -17.83 3.59 -7.71
C ALA A 19 -18.54 3.71 -6.35
N LYS A 20 -19.80 4.16 -6.29
CA LYS A 20 -20.58 4.29 -5.05
C LYS A 20 -20.86 2.97 -4.33
N THR A 21 -20.66 1.82 -4.96
CA THR A 21 -20.95 0.50 -4.39
C THR A 21 -19.91 -0.56 -4.69
N VAL A 22 -18.72 -0.18 -5.14
CA VAL A 22 -17.63 -1.16 -5.26
C VAL A 22 -17.14 -1.45 -3.85
N SER A 23 -17.78 -2.43 -3.23
CA SER A 23 -17.18 -3.24 -2.17
C SER A 23 -15.89 -3.82 -2.78
N ALA A 24 -14.76 -3.18 -2.50
CA ALA A 24 -13.45 -3.51 -3.08
C ALA A 24 -12.89 -4.82 -2.49
N HIS A 25 -13.54 -5.95 -2.78
CA HIS A 25 -13.26 -7.23 -2.13
C HIS A 25 -13.20 -8.39 -3.11
N CYS A 26 -12.87 -8.06 -4.35
CA CYS A 26 -12.79 -9.03 -5.41
C CYS A 26 -11.32 -9.47 -5.60
N PRO A 27 -11.03 -10.76 -5.79
CA PRO A 27 -9.72 -11.25 -6.23
C PRO A 27 -9.20 -10.52 -7.48
N LEU A 28 -10.12 -10.00 -8.29
CA LEU A 28 -9.84 -9.15 -9.44
C LEU A 28 -9.12 -7.85 -9.07
N CYS A 29 -9.40 -7.28 -7.87
CA CYS A 29 -8.68 -6.07 -7.41
C CYS A 29 -7.22 -6.37 -7.10
N THR A 30 -6.91 -7.55 -6.57
CA THR A 30 -5.53 -7.97 -6.30
C THR A 30 -4.78 -8.21 -7.61
N VAL A 31 -5.43 -8.85 -8.59
CA VAL A 31 -4.87 -9.03 -9.94
C VAL A 31 -4.68 -7.68 -10.63
N GLY A 32 -5.65 -6.76 -10.52
CA GLY A 32 -5.56 -5.40 -11.06
C GLY A 32 -4.43 -4.59 -10.43
N ALA A 33 -4.26 -4.66 -9.11
CA ALA A 33 -3.15 -4.02 -8.41
C ALA A 33 -1.79 -4.62 -8.81
N GLY A 34 -1.70 -5.94 -8.97
CA GLY A 34 -0.51 -6.62 -9.45
C GLY A 34 -0.13 -6.22 -10.88
N ALA A 35 -1.11 -6.16 -11.78
CA ALA A 35 -0.91 -5.72 -13.16
C ALA A 35 -0.48 -4.24 -13.23
N ALA A 36 -1.10 -3.36 -12.43
CA ALA A 36 -0.71 -1.96 -12.34
C ALA A 36 0.72 -1.79 -11.80
N ALA A 37 1.09 -2.59 -10.80
CA ALA A 37 2.43 -2.60 -10.24
C ALA A 37 3.48 -3.07 -11.27
N ALA A 38 3.21 -4.15 -11.99
CA ALA A 38 4.08 -4.63 -13.06
C ALA A 38 4.23 -3.59 -14.19
N GLY A 39 3.13 -2.95 -14.57
CA GLY A 39 3.13 -1.84 -15.53
C GLY A 39 3.98 -0.66 -15.05
N ALA A 40 3.83 -0.25 -13.79
CA ALA A 40 4.61 0.84 -13.21
C ALA A 40 6.13 0.55 -13.24
N VAL A 41 6.54 -0.67 -12.90
CA VAL A 41 7.94 -1.11 -13.02
C VAL A 41 8.41 -1.04 -14.46
N TRP A 42 7.57 -1.47 -15.39
CA TRP A 42 7.89 -1.42 -16.83
C TRP A 42 8.06 0.02 -17.33
N PHE A 43 7.29 0.97 -16.81
CA PHE A 43 7.46 2.41 -17.09
C PHE A 43 8.64 3.06 -16.36
N GLY A 44 9.47 2.28 -15.67
CA GLY A 44 10.68 2.77 -15.01
C GLY A 44 10.49 3.28 -13.58
N VAL A 45 9.34 3.04 -12.97
CA VAL A 45 9.14 3.36 -11.54
C VAL A 45 10.00 2.42 -10.68
N SER A 46 10.66 2.97 -9.66
CA SER A 46 11.49 2.19 -8.75
C SER A 46 10.70 1.02 -8.12
N LYS A 47 11.27 -0.17 -8.18
CA LYS A 47 10.69 -1.38 -7.57
C LYS A 47 10.39 -1.21 -6.08
N VAL A 48 11.19 -0.40 -5.39
CA VAL A 48 11.03 -0.10 -3.97
C VAL A 48 9.75 0.71 -3.71
N ILE A 49 9.45 1.68 -4.58
CA ILE A 49 8.20 2.47 -4.48
C ILE A 49 6.98 1.60 -4.78
N VAL A 50 7.08 0.75 -5.80
CA VAL A 50 5.99 -0.19 -6.12
C VAL A 50 5.72 -1.12 -4.93
N ALA A 51 6.76 -1.64 -4.29
CA ALA A 51 6.65 -2.46 -3.09
C ALA A 51 5.97 -1.73 -1.93
N LEU A 52 6.22 -0.42 -1.76
CA LEU A 52 5.55 0.42 -0.76
C LEU A 52 4.02 0.39 -0.94
N PHE A 53 3.55 0.64 -2.15
CA PHE A 53 2.11 0.66 -2.45
C PHE A 53 1.47 -0.73 -2.35
N ILE A 54 2.19 -1.79 -2.76
CA ILE A 54 1.71 -3.17 -2.60
C ILE A 54 1.59 -3.54 -1.13
N GLY A 55 2.57 -3.16 -0.30
CA GLY A 55 2.51 -3.38 1.15
C GLY A 55 1.35 -2.65 1.81
N ALA A 56 1.11 -1.40 1.43
CA ALA A 56 -0.03 -0.61 1.87
C ALA A 56 -1.36 -1.27 1.47
N PHE A 57 -1.47 -1.75 0.23
CA PHE A 57 -2.64 -2.46 -0.27
C PHE A 57 -2.88 -3.77 0.49
N ALA A 58 -1.85 -4.59 0.65
CA ALA A 58 -1.94 -5.87 1.39
C ALA A 58 -2.42 -5.66 2.83
N MET A 59 -1.91 -4.62 3.50
CA MET A 59 -2.33 -4.27 4.86
C MET A 59 -3.79 -3.81 4.92
N SER A 60 -4.22 -2.99 3.98
CA SER A 60 -5.60 -2.52 3.87
C SER A 60 -6.57 -3.71 3.69
N MET A 61 -6.22 -4.65 2.81
CA MET A 61 -6.99 -5.88 2.59
C MET A 61 -7.04 -6.75 3.85
N GLY A 62 -5.91 -6.91 4.54
CA GLY A 62 -5.82 -7.68 5.79
C GLY A 62 -6.71 -7.10 6.89
N MET A 63 -6.68 -5.78 7.09
CA MET A 63 -7.56 -5.10 8.05
C MET A 63 -9.04 -5.28 7.71
N TRP A 64 -9.38 -5.22 6.44
CA TRP A 64 -10.75 -5.42 6.01
C TRP A 64 -11.22 -6.86 6.25
N PHE A 65 -10.45 -7.88 5.85
CA PHE A 65 -10.75 -9.28 6.13
C PHE A 65 -10.90 -9.54 7.62
N SER A 66 -10.04 -8.95 8.45
CA SER A 66 -10.12 -9.09 9.91
C SER A 66 -11.41 -8.54 10.50
N ASN A 67 -12.06 -7.57 9.84
CA ASN A 67 -13.32 -6.96 10.29
C ASN A 67 -14.57 -7.75 9.81
N ILE A 68 -14.46 -8.52 8.72
CA ILE A 68 -15.54 -9.41 8.25
C ILE A 68 -15.76 -10.56 9.23
N VAL A 69 -14.67 -11.13 9.74
CA VAL A 69 -14.73 -12.26 10.68
C VAL A 69 -15.12 -11.76 12.06
N LYS A 70 -16.43 -11.65 12.31
CA LYS A 70 -16.99 -11.15 13.58
C LYS A 70 -16.83 -12.14 14.73
N LYS A 71 -16.82 -13.46 14.44
CA LYS A 71 -16.76 -14.51 15.47
C LYS A 71 -15.32 -14.73 15.90
N ARG A 72 -15.03 -14.54 17.19
CA ARG A 72 -13.69 -14.73 17.76
C ARG A 72 -13.55 -16.21 18.19
N TYR A 73 -12.65 -16.92 17.54
CA TYR A 73 -12.31 -18.31 17.88
C TYR A 73 -11.01 -18.38 18.69
N ILE A 74 -10.07 -17.44 18.46
CA ILE A 74 -8.72 -17.45 19.02
C ILE A 74 -8.38 -16.03 19.52
N PRO A 75 -7.68 -15.91 20.66
CA PRO A 75 -7.08 -14.63 21.03
C PRO A 75 -6.11 -14.19 19.93
N PHE A 76 -6.06 -12.89 19.60
CA PHE A 76 -5.25 -12.32 18.50
C PHE A 76 -5.67 -12.71 17.07
N GLN A 77 -6.86 -13.30 16.86
CA GLN A 77 -7.36 -13.70 15.54
C GLN A 77 -7.24 -12.59 14.48
N LYS A 78 -7.53 -11.34 14.84
CA LYS A 78 -7.40 -10.21 13.90
C LYS A 78 -5.98 -10.04 13.39
N THR A 79 -5.00 -10.12 14.28
CA THR A 79 -3.58 -9.99 13.91
C THR A 79 -3.13 -11.13 13.02
N VAL A 80 -3.55 -12.37 13.34
CA VAL A 80 -3.23 -13.54 12.52
C VAL A 80 -3.80 -13.42 11.11
N ILE A 81 -5.03 -12.93 10.97
CA ILE A 81 -5.65 -12.70 9.65
C ILE A 81 -4.90 -11.62 8.87
N ILE A 82 -4.56 -10.50 9.52
CA ILE A 82 -3.84 -9.40 8.87
C ILE A 82 -2.48 -9.87 8.37
N VAL A 83 -1.70 -10.54 9.23
CA VAL A 83 -0.39 -11.07 8.87
C VAL A 83 -0.49 -12.15 7.79
N GLY A 84 -1.47 -13.04 7.87
CA GLY A 84 -1.71 -14.08 6.87
C GLY A 84 -2.00 -13.48 5.50
N VAL A 85 -2.92 -12.51 5.41
CA VAL A 85 -3.25 -11.82 4.15
C VAL A 85 -2.05 -11.04 3.63
N PHE A 86 -1.31 -10.36 4.50
CA PHE A 86 -0.10 -9.64 4.12
C PHE A 86 0.95 -10.57 3.51
N LEU A 87 1.27 -11.67 4.17
CA LEU A 87 2.27 -12.64 3.68
C LEU A 87 1.81 -13.29 2.36
N THR A 88 0.57 -13.75 2.27
CA THR A 88 0.04 -14.37 1.06
C THR A 88 -0.02 -13.42 -0.14
N THR A 89 -0.08 -12.11 0.11
CA THR A 89 -0.03 -11.10 -0.95
C THR A 89 1.41 -10.77 -1.35
N ILE A 90 2.31 -10.59 -0.39
CA ILE A 90 3.69 -10.14 -0.63
C ILE A 90 4.56 -11.26 -1.20
N LEU A 91 4.49 -12.49 -0.63
CA LEU A 91 5.39 -13.58 -1.01
C LEU A 91 5.36 -13.94 -2.51
N PRO A 92 4.20 -14.11 -3.15
CA PRO A 92 4.17 -14.43 -4.58
C PRO A 92 4.58 -13.25 -5.48
N LEU A 93 4.48 -12.02 -4.99
CA LEU A 93 4.85 -10.83 -5.74
C LEU A 93 6.32 -10.42 -5.56
N LEU A 94 7.01 -10.95 -4.54
CA LEU A 94 8.42 -10.66 -4.27
C LEU A 94 9.34 -10.80 -5.49
N PRO A 95 9.24 -11.86 -6.32
CA PRO A 95 10.11 -11.99 -7.49
C PRO A 95 9.99 -10.84 -8.49
N ILE A 96 8.81 -10.21 -8.57
CA ILE A 96 8.52 -9.15 -9.54
C ILE A 96 9.17 -7.82 -9.12
N PHE A 97 9.15 -7.50 -7.82
CA PHE A 97 9.63 -6.20 -7.34
C PHE A 97 10.80 -6.27 -6.35
N SER A 98 11.48 -7.43 -6.23
CA SER A 98 12.66 -7.52 -5.37
C SER A 98 13.77 -6.58 -5.86
N ALA A 99 14.27 -5.76 -4.94
CA ALA A 99 15.43 -4.92 -5.12
C ALA A 99 16.40 -5.24 -3.96
N ILE A 100 17.41 -6.06 -4.28
CA ILE A 100 18.44 -6.45 -3.32
C ILE A 100 19.60 -5.48 -3.46
N GLY A 101 19.99 -4.84 -2.38
CA GLY A 101 21.13 -3.94 -2.34
C GLY A 101 22.02 -4.18 -1.12
N PRO A 102 23.29 -3.75 -1.19
CA PRO A 102 24.21 -3.86 -0.08
C PRO A 102 23.89 -2.81 1.00
N LEU A 103 23.66 -3.25 2.22
CA LEU A 103 23.65 -2.37 3.38
C LEU A 103 24.97 -2.51 4.12
N TYR A 104 25.77 -1.45 4.12
CA TYR A 104 27.01 -1.38 4.87
C TYR A 104 26.74 -0.89 6.29
N ILE A 105 27.11 -1.68 7.29
CA ILE A 105 27.01 -1.32 8.71
C ILE A 105 28.42 -1.10 9.25
N PRO A 106 28.82 0.16 9.56
CA PRO A 106 30.20 0.50 9.87
C PRO A 106 30.68 0.06 11.25
N PHE A 107 29.83 -0.37 12.17
CA PHE A 107 30.19 -0.68 13.56
C PHE A 107 30.16 -2.16 13.92
N ILE A 108 29.98 -3.07 12.95
CA ILE A 108 29.96 -4.52 13.20
C ILE A 108 31.20 -5.16 12.57
N GLY A 109 32.09 -5.69 13.42
CA GLY A 109 33.36 -6.30 13.01
C GLY A 109 34.52 -5.29 12.83
N GLN A 110 35.74 -5.80 12.59
CA GLN A 110 36.93 -4.96 12.47
C GLN A 110 36.96 -4.03 11.24
N TYR A 111 36.19 -4.35 10.20
CA TYR A 111 36.16 -3.58 8.93
C TYR A 111 34.76 -3.29 8.42
N GLY A 112 33.70 -3.50 9.25
CA GLY A 112 32.30 -3.42 8.84
C GLY A 112 31.84 -4.65 8.07
N LEU A 113 30.52 -4.93 8.09
CA LEU A 113 29.92 -6.05 7.38
C LEU A 113 28.87 -5.51 6.39
N THR A 114 28.91 -6.02 5.17
CA THR A 114 27.91 -5.71 4.15
C THR A 114 26.88 -6.83 4.07
N TYR A 115 25.63 -6.51 4.37
CA TYR A 115 24.51 -7.42 4.25
C TYR A 115 23.72 -7.16 2.98
N ALA A 116 23.36 -8.21 2.27
CA ALA A 116 22.40 -8.11 1.17
C ALA A 116 20.98 -8.01 1.73
N ILE A 117 20.40 -6.82 1.67
CA ILE A 117 19.05 -6.56 2.19
C ILE A 117 18.10 -6.31 1.04
N ASN A 118 16.89 -6.86 1.14
CA ASN A 118 15.83 -6.59 0.18
C ASN A 118 15.09 -5.30 0.56
N TYR A 119 15.46 -4.19 -0.08
CA TYR A 119 14.84 -2.87 0.15
C TYR A 119 13.34 -2.87 -0.12
N SER A 120 12.87 -3.70 -1.05
CA SER A 120 11.45 -3.80 -1.36
C SER A 120 10.65 -4.40 -0.22
N LEU A 121 11.19 -5.38 0.51
CA LEU A 121 10.54 -5.92 1.71
C LEU A 121 10.40 -4.86 2.80
N PHE A 122 11.46 -4.12 3.08
CA PHE A 122 11.40 -3.04 4.06
C PHE A 122 10.40 -1.96 3.63
N SER A 123 10.43 -1.56 2.36
CA SER A 123 9.49 -0.58 1.83
C SER A 123 8.03 -1.06 1.93
N SER A 124 7.76 -2.33 1.65
CA SER A 124 6.41 -2.89 1.81
C SER A 124 5.93 -2.87 3.26
N LEU A 125 6.83 -3.13 4.23
CA LEU A 125 6.53 -3.02 5.65
C LEU A 125 6.24 -1.58 6.07
N PHE A 126 7.00 -0.60 5.55
CA PHE A 126 6.71 0.82 5.79
C PHE A 126 5.35 1.23 5.21
N GLY A 127 5.01 0.77 4.01
CA GLY A 127 3.68 0.98 3.44
C GLY A 127 2.56 0.40 4.30
N ALA A 128 2.75 -0.81 4.81
CA ALA A 128 1.82 -1.45 5.73
C ALA A 128 1.67 -0.66 7.04
N MET A 129 2.77 -0.17 7.61
CA MET A 129 2.78 0.62 8.84
C MET A 129 2.01 1.94 8.68
N VAL A 130 2.19 2.65 7.56
CA VAL A 130 1.44 3.88 7.25
C VAL A 130 -0.06 3.61 7.24
N VAL A 131 -0.50 2.54 6.57
CA VAL A 131 -1.93 2.18 6.52
C VAL A 131 -2.46 1.77 7.89
N PHE A 132 -1.66 1.08 8.70
CA PHE A 132 -2.05 0.70 10.06
C PHE A 132 -2.23 1.90 10.99
N ILE A 133 -1.36 2.91 10.87
CA ILE A 133 -1.38 4.12 11.69
C ILE A 133 -2.44 5.14 11.21
N SER A 134 -2.81 5.11 9.94
CA SER A 134 -3.74 6.07 9.33
C SER A 134 -5.12 6.14 10.00
N PRO A 135 -5.83 5.05 10.37
CA PRO A 135 -7.13 5.12 11.02
C PRO A 135 -7.12 5.83 12.38
N PRO A 136 -6.23 5.48 13.34
CA PRO A 136 -6.16 6.17 14.62
C PRO A 136 -5.76 7.64 14.46
N LEU A 137 -4.87 7.95 13.49
CA LEU A 137 -4.47 9.31 13.19
C LEU A 137 -5.66 10.13 12.67
N ASN A 138 -6.42 9.59 11.72
CA ASN A 138 -7.62 10.24 11.20
C ASN A 138 -8.69 10.48 12.28
N LYS A 139 -8.83 9.56 13.24
CA LYS A 139 -9.74 9.71 14.36
C LYS A 139 -9.33 10.90 15.24
N LYS A 140 -8.05 11.00 15.60
CA LYS A 140 -7.52 12.14 16.38
C LYS A 140 -7.69 13.48 15.66
N ILE A 141 -7.47 13.50 14.33
CA ILE A 141 -7.67 14.71 13.51
C ILE A 141 -9.15 15.13 13.52
N LYS A 142 -10.08 14.17 13.34
CA LYS A 142 -11.51 14.44 13.39
C LYS A 142 -11.97 14.99 14.76
N GLU A 143 -11.45 14.46 15.83
CA GLU A 143 -11.74 14.95 17.20
C GLU A 143 -11.26 16.40 17.36
N LYS A 144 -10.08 16.74 16.83
CA LYS A 144 -9.52 18.10 16.91
C LYS A 144 -10.28 19.13 16.05
N ILE A 145 -10.87 18.71 14.93
CA ILE A 145 -11.63 19.59 14.01
C ILE A 145 -13.13 19.64 14.39
N ARG A 146 -13.53 19.22 15.59
CA ARG A 146 -14.93 19.24 16.08
C ARG A 146 -15.93 18.56 15.13
N GLY A 147 -15.55 17.45 14.53
CA GLY A 147 -16.46 16.62 13.72
C GLY A 147 -16.78 17.14 12.31
N LYS A 148 -16.31 18.30 11.88
CA LYS A 148 -16.41 18.80 10.49
C LYS A 148 -15.37 18.16 9.58
N GLY A 149 -15.35 16.80 9.48
CA GLY A 149 -14.45 16.09 8.59
C GLY A 149 -14.96 16.08 7.15
N ILE A 150 -14.06 16.25 6.20
CA ILE A 150 -14.35 16.11 4.76
C ILE A 150 -14.69 14.65 4.46
N PRO A 151 -15.69 14.34 3.62
CA PRO A 151 -15.91 12.97 3.16
C PRO A 151 -14.62 12.45 2.49
N PHE A 152 -14.26 11.18 2.75
CA PHE A 152 -13.01 10.55 2.28
C PHE A 152 -11.69 11.06 2.89
N GLN A 153 -11.72 11.90 3.94
CA GLN A 153 -10.52 12.42 4.59
C GLN A 153 -9.50 11.33 4.98
N GLY A 154 -9.97 10.17 5.44
CA GLY A 154 -9.08 9.05 5.82
C GLY A 154 -8.30 8.48 4.63
N VAL A 155 -8.96 8.34 3.48
CA VAL A 155 -8.33 7.83 2.25
C VAL A 155 -7.33 8.85 1.72
N LEU A 156 -7.71 10.12 1.69
CA LEU A 156 -6.85 11.21 1.25
C LEU A 156 -5.60 11.35 2.12
N LEU A 157 -5.76 11.26 3.44
CA LEU A 157 -4.67 11.30 4.41
C LEU A 157 -3.69 10.15 4.18
N THR A 158 -4.20 8.92 4.05
CA THR A 158 -3.36 7.73 3.80
C THR A 158 -2.58 7.86 2.49
N PHE A 159 -3.26 8.28 1.43
CA PHE A 159 -2.64 8.46 0.12
C PHE A 159 -1.55 9.55 0.14
N PHE A 160 -1.81 10.67 0.81
CA PHE A 160 -0.85 11.75 0.96
C PHE A 160 0.40 11.32 1.75
N LEU A 161 0.21 10.56 2.85
CA LEU A 161 1.32 10.00 3.62
C LEU A 161 2.16 9.03 2.78
N LEU A 162 1.52 8.17 1.98
CA LEU A 162 2.22 7.25 1.07
C LEU A 162 3.00 8.00 -0.02
N LEU A 163 2.44 9.08 -0.57
CA LEU A 163 3.14 9.92 -1.56
C LEU A 163 4.37 10.60 -0.96
N ILE A 164 4.26 11.16 0.24
CA ILE A 164 5.40 11.78 0.93
C ILE A 164 6.49 10.73 1.15
N LEU A 165 6.13 9.55 1.65
CA LEU A 165 7.08 8.48 1.90
C LEU A 165 7.72 7.96 0.60
N ALA A 166 6.94 7.84 -0.48
CA ALA A 166 7.46 7.48 -1.81
C ALA A 166 8.47 8.51 -2.33
N LEU A 167 8.17 9.82 -2.16
CA LEU A 167 9.10 10.91 -2.51
C LEU A 167 10.40 10.84 -1.70
N ILE A 168 10.31 10.62 -0.39
CA ILE A 168 11.50 10.48 0.47
C ILE A 168 12.34 9.29 0.01
N ILE A 169 11.74 8.14 -0.26
CA ILE A 169 12.43 6.95 -0.75
C ILE A 169 13.09 7.23 -2.10
N GLN A 170 12.40 7.96 -3.00
CA GLN A 170 12.93 8.30 -4.33
C GLN A 170 14.15 9.25 -4.23
N LEU A 171 14.19 10.12 -3.22
CA LEU A 171 15.31 11.04 -3.01
C LEU A 171 16.50 10.38 -2.33
N LEU A 172 16.27 9.30 -1.57
CA LEU A 172 17.32 8.57 -0.84
C LEU A 172 17.96 7.45 -1.67
N LEU A 173 17.29 6.98 -2.70
CA LEU A 173 17.76 5.92 -3.63
C LEU A 173 18.32 6.50 -4.91
#